data_cf4002c5f4d3686cd0fe7b43e64c220e
#
_entry.id   cf4002c5f4d3686cd0fe7b43e64c220e
#
_cell.length_a   1.000
_cell.length_b   1.000
_cell.length_c   1.000
_cell.angle_alpha   90.00
_cell.angle_beta   90.00
_cell.angle_gamma   90.00
#
_symmetry.space_group_name_H-M   'P 1'
#
loop_
_entity.id
_entity.type
_entity.pdbx_description
1 polymer ?
#
loop_
_entity_poly.entity_id
_entity_poly.type
_entity_poly.pdbx_seq_one_letter_code
_entity_poly.pdbx_strand_id
1 'polypeptide(L)'
;MISYRKALSLLAMGAVSLPATAADLVFASWGGSYQDAQNTTAVRPFMAKSGTRVKMDTYNGGIAQIRSQVESRNVTWDVVDMQLADATRACDEGLLEKIDTSSLPASATGTAAKADFLPGGLSQCIVGNVAWSTMITYNKSAFKDGEPARIADFFDLKRFPGKRGLRKSPEGALEWALLADGVPAADVYKVLATPDGLKRAFKKLDTIKSSIVWWEAGAQPPQLLADGEVSMTSAYPNRIYTAVVQDKKPFGFLWDGQVKNIEGYAIVKGSRNVKAAQEFIRYSTSTEALAKLASATALGPMRQSSAKLVDEKVARYLPTAPENQKNAIDVNVAFWADHADDLNQKFSVWLGQK
;
A
#
# COMPACT_ATOMS: atom_id res chain seq x y z
N MET A 1 -74.48 6.08 53.71
CA MET A 1 -73.05 6.42 53.73
C MET A 1 -72.30 5.44 52.81
N ILE A 2 -72.03 5.83 51.58
CA ILE A 2 -71.34 4.96 50.55
C ILE A 2 -69.93 5.48 50.42
N SER A 3 -68.97 4.56 50.77
CA SER A 3 -67.53 4.87 50.72
C SER A 3 -66.97 4.48 49.33
N TYR A 4 -66.47 5.44 48.51
CA TYR A 4 -65.74 5.23 47.28
C TYR A 4 -64.25 4.99 47.55
N ARG A 5 -63.76 3.77 47.34
CA ARG A 5 -62.35 3.50 47.29
C ARG A 5 -61.82 3.79 45.87
N LYS A 6 -60.96 4.77 45.70
CA LYS A 6 -60.22 5.05 44.47
C LYS A 6 -59.10 4.06 44.34
N ALA A 7 -59.14 3.21 43.28
CA ALA A 7 -58.02 2.39 42.90
C ALA A 7 -57.07 3.24 42.01
N LEU A 8 -55.84 3.40 42.46
CA LEU A 8 -54.75 4.01 41.67
C LEU A 8 -54.08 2.87 40.85
N SER A 9 -54.30 2.88 39.54
CA SER A 9 -53.57 1.98 38.60
C SER A 9 -52.24 2.63 38.24
N LEU A 10 -51.11 2.08 38.72
CA LEU A 10 -49.77 2.42 38.25
C LEU A 10 -49.57 1.79 36.86
N LEU A 11 -49.50 2.63 35.82
CA LEU A 11 -48.97 2.22 34.50
C LEU A 11 -47.43 2.15 34.59
N ALA A 12 -46.89 0.94 34.60
CA ALA A 12 -45.48 0.72 34.41
C ALA A 12 -45.15 0.95 32.91
N MET A 13 -44.54 2.10 32.56
CA MET A 13 -43.93 2.31 31.24
C MET A 13 -42.69 1.44 31.11
N GLY A 14 -42.83 0.33 30.45
CA GLY A 14 -41.69 -0.49 30.02
C GLY A 14 -40.87 0.28 28.97
N ALA A 15 -39.66 0.68 29.32
CA ALA A 15 -38.70 1.22 28.35
C ALA A 15 -38.35 0.13 27.35
N VAL A 16 -38.91 0.20 26.17
CA VAL A 16 -38.50 -0.63 25.02
C VAL A 16 -37.13 -0.08 24.56
N SER A 17 -36.05 -0.75 24.99
CA SER A 17 -34.70 -0.54 24.43
C SER A 17 -34.73 -0.97 22.98
N LEU A 18 -34.88 -0.02 22.05
CA LEU A 18 -34.63 -0.31 20.64
C LEU A 18 -33.19 -0.78 20.49
N PRO A 19 -32.92 -1.92 19.83
CA PRO A 19 -31.56 -2.29 19.53
C PRO A 19 -30.93 -1.18 18.68
N ALA A 20 -29.86 -0.59 19.16
CA ALA A 20 -29.05 0.31 18.36
C ALA A 20 -28.64 -0.48 17.12
N THR A 21 -29.17 -0.13 15.95
CA THR A 21 -28.71 -0.71 14.68
C THR A 21 -27.23 -0.41 14.59
N ALA A 22 -26.41 -1.46 14.63
CA ALA A 22 -24.98 -1.33 14.42
C ALA A 22 -24.76 -0.55 13.12
N ALA A 23 -24.07 0.60 13.22
CA ALA A 23 -23.81 1.45 12.06
C ALA A 23 -23.01 0.64 11.03
N ASP A 24 -23.45 0.66 9.78
CA ASP A 24 -22.67 0.03 8.69
C ASP A 24 -21.43 0.89 8.44
N LEU A 25 -20.26 0.33 8.72
CA LEU A 25 -18.98 0.93 8.36
C LEU A 25 -18.68 0.64 6.89
N VAL A 26 -18.27 1.64 6.11
CA VAL A 26 -17.83 1.45 4.73
C VAL A 26 -16.31 1.56 4.68
N PHE A 27 -15.65 0.47 4.27
CA PHE A 27 -14.21 0.40 4.09
C PHE A 27 -13.87 0.30 2.61
N ALA A 28 -13.22 1.33 2.05
CA ALA A 28 -12.74 1.36 0.68
C ALA A 28 -11.28 0.92 0.60
N SER A 29 -10.98 -0.03 -0.30
CA SER A 29 -9.64 -0.59 -0.52
C SER A 29 -9.38 -0.86 -2.00
N TRP A 30 -8.24 -1.47 -2.33
CA TRP A 30 -7.67 -1.58 -3.68
C TRP A 30 -8.25 -2.69 -4.56
N GLY A 31 -9.28 -3.39 -4.11
CA GLY A 31 -9.86 -4.52 -4.87
C GLY A 31 -8.97 -5.76 -4.96
N GLY A 32 -9.49 -6.79 -5.62
CA GLY A 32 -8.79 -8.02 -5.94
C GLY A 32 -8.26 -8.78 -4.71
N SER A 33 -7.24 -9.62 -4.92
CA SER A 33 -6.71 -10.52 -3.90
C SER A 33 -6.19 -9.82 -2.63
N TYR A 34 -5.74 -8.56 -2.74
CA TYR A 34 -5.33 -7.80 -1.56
C TYR A 34 -6.52 -7.44 -0.67
N GLN A 35 -7.59 -6.92 -1.26
CA GLN A 35 -8.83 -6.63 -0.54
C GLN A 35 -9.49 -7.89 0.02
N ASP A 36 -9.41 -9.02 -0.69
CA ASP A 36 -9.89 -10.32 -0.20
C ASP A 36 -9.07 -10.79 1.01
N ALA A 37 -7.77 -10.57 0.99
CA ALA A 37 -6.92 -10.84 2.15
C ALA A 37 -7.29 -9.95 3.35
N GLN A 38 -7.52 -8.65 3.16
CA GLN A 38 -7.99 -7.76 4.21
C GLN A 38 -9.36 -8.20 4.75
N ASN A 39 -10.26 -8.64 3.86
CA ASN A 39 -11.57 -9.15 4.26
C ASN A 39 -11.44 -10.36 5.20
N THR A 40 -10.58 -11.31 4.84
CA THR A 40 -10.41 -12.55 5.63
C THR A 40 -9.60 -12.36 6.91
N THR A 41 -8.60 -11.50 6.90
CA THR A 41 -7.66 -11.34 8.03
C THR A 41 -8.03 -10.24 9.01
N ALA A 42 -8.81 -9.24 8.58
CA ALA A 42 -9.18 -8.09 9.39
C ALA A 42 -10.69 -7.84 9.46
N VAL A 43 -11.37 -7.70 8.31
CA VAL A 43 -12.78 -7.25 8.28
C VAL A 43 -13.71 -8.26 8.94
N ARG A 44 -13.74 -9.51 8.47
CA ARG A 44 -14.62 -10.56 9.04
C ARG A 44 -14.34 -10.83 10.52
N PRO A 45 -13.06 -10.95 10.95
CA PRO A 45 -12.76 -11.10 12.38
C PRO A 45 -13.18 -9.90 13.23
N PHE A 46 -13.04 -8.68 12.71
CA PHE A 46 -13.54 -7.47 13.38
C PHE A 46 -15.05 -7.50 13.54
N MET A 47 -15.78 -7.80 12.46
CA MET A 47 -17.24 -7.92 12.48
C MET A 47 -17.70 -8.94 13.53
N ALA A 48 -17.06 -10.11 13.56
CA ALA A 48 -17.38 -11.16 14.52
C ALA A 48 -17.12 -10.75 16.00
N LYS A 49 -16.08 -9.93 16.23
CA LYS A 49 -15.70 -9.46 17.57
C LYS A 49 -16.52 -8.27 18.05
N SER A 50 -16.80 -7.31 17.16
CA SER A 50 -17.41 -6.03 17.53
C SER A 50 -18.93 -5.99 17.35
N GLY A 51 -19.49 -6.87 16.50
CA GLY A 51 -20.88 -6.79 16.03
C GLY A 51 -21.11 -5.69 15.00
N THR A 52 -20.11 -4.86 14.68
CA THR A 52 -20.19 -3.81 13.66
C THR A 52 -20.21 -4.43 12.28
N ARG A 53 -21.18 -4.09 11.43
CA ARG A 53 -21.18 -4.51 10.03
C ARG A 53 -20.22 -3.64 9.22
N VAL A 54 -19.41 -4.27 8.36
CA VAL A 54 -18.48 -3.59 7.45
C VAL A 54 -18.85 -3.95 6.02
N LYS A 55 -19.13 -2.93 5.21
CA LYS A 55 -19.25 -3.06 3.75
C LYS A 55 -17.91 -2.68 3.12
N MET A 56 -17.49 -3.44 2.14
CA MET A 56 -16.27 -3.13 1.39
C MET A 56 -16.63 -2.44 0.07
N ASP A 57 -15.83 -1.45 -0.29
CA ASP A 57 -15.89 -0.73 -1.56
C ASP A 57 -14.50 -0.72 -2.20
N THR A 58 -14.41 -0.34 -3.47
CA THR A 58 -13.15 -0.32 -4.21
C THR A 58 -12.68 1.10 -4.46
N TYR A 59 -11.39 1.33 -4.24
CA TYR A 59 -10.68 2.58 -4.39
C TYR A 59 -9.55 2.41 -5.42
N ASN A 60 -9.34 3.41 -6.27
CA ASN A 60 -8.37 3.35 -7.37
C ASN A 60 -7.18 4.31 -7.20
N GLY A 61 -7.01 4.89 -6.02
CA GLY A 61 -5.94 5.84 -5.72
C GLY A 61 -6.29 7.31 -5.97
N GLY A 62 -5.40 8.19 -5.56
CA GLY A 62 -5.57 9.63 -5.62
C GLY A 62 -6.55 10.17 -4.58
N ILE A 63 -6.76 11.47 -4.56
CA ILE A 63 -7.63 12.13 -3.55
C ILE A 63 -8.93 12.69 -4.14
N ALA A 64 -9.12 12.61 -5.45
CA ALA A 64 -10.23 13.27 -6.14
C ALA A 64 -11.61 12.78 -5.67
N GLN A 65 -11.78 11.45 -5.50
CA GLN A 65 -13.04 10.88 -5.06
C GLN A 65 -13.34 11.20 -3.59
N ILE A 66 -12.32 11.22 -2.74
CA ILE A 66 -12.43 11.61 -1.32
C ILE A 66 -12.83 13.10 -1.24
N ARG A 67 -12.13 13.96 -1.99
CA ARG A 67 -12.43 15.38 -2.06
C ARG A 67 -13.87 15.62 -2.49
N SER A 68 -14.35 14.97 -3.56
CA SER A 68 -15.73 15.09 -4.02
C SER A 68 -16.76 14.73 -2.94
N GLN A 69 -16.53 13.67 -2.16
CA GLN A 69 -17.41 13.27 -1.06
C GLN A 69 -17.44 14.31 0.05
N VAL A 70 -16.27 14.83 0.44
CA VAL A 70 -16.14 15.81 1.53
C VAL A 70 -16.77 17.16 1.14
N GLU A 71 -16.43 17.69 -0.04
CA GLU A 71 -16.94 18.98 -0.53
C GLU A 71 -18.45 18.97 -0.77
N SER A 72 -19.00 17.86 -1.27
CA SER A 72 -20.44 17.69 -1.44
C SER A 72 -21.18 17.39 -0.13
N ARG A 73 -20.48 17.20 0.98
CA ARG A 73 -21.02 16.75 2.27
C ARG A 73 -21.82 15.45 2.17
N ASN A 74 -21.47 14.61 1.22
CA ASN A 74 -22.08 13.31 0.99
C ASN A 74 -21.01 12.20 1.10
N VAL A 75 -20.51 12.02 2.33
CA VAL A 75 -19.47 11.05 2.66
C VAL A 75 -20.09 9.66 2.73
N THR A 76 -19.65 8.78 1.84
CA THR A 76 -20.10 7.39 1.73
C THR A 76 -19.04 6.39 2.21
N TRP A 77 -17.78 6.79 2.28
CA TRP A 77 -16.69 5.99 2.81
C TRP A 77 -16.32 6.47 4.22
N ASP A 78 -16.14 5.53 5.13
CA ASP A 78 -15.70 5.84 6.49
C ASP A 78 -14.19 5.65 6.63
N VAL A 79 -13.68 4.50 6.18
CA VAL A 79 -12.24 4.17 6.18
C VAL A 79 -11.78 3.95 4.75
N VAL A 80 -10.61 4.48 4.43
CA VAL A 80 -9.95 4.28 3.12
C VAL A 80 -8.53 3.77 3.35
N ASP A 81 -8.15 2.73 2.59
CA ASP A 81 -6.77 2.27 2.50
C ASP A 81 -6.03 3.08 1.44
N MET A 82 -5.07 3.89 1.84
CA MET A 82 -4.42 4.89 0.99
C MET A 82 -2.90 4.75 0.99
N GLN A 83 -2.29 5.15 -0.10
CA GLN A 83 -0.85 5.39 -0.13
C GLN A 83 -0.49 6.59 0.75
N LEU A 84 0.67 6.54 1.41
CA LEU A 84 1.09 7.56 2.37
C LEU A 84 1.18 8.96 1.74
N ALA A 85 1.62 9.09 0.49
CA ALA A 85 1.70 10.38 -0.20
C ALA A 85 0.32 11.01 -0.41
N ASP A 86 -0.65 10.22 -0.91
CA ASP A 86 -2.04 10.66 -1.09
C ASP A 86 -2.69 11.01 0.25
N ALA A 87 -2.44 10.20 1.29
CA ALA A 87 -2.97 10.44 2.63
C ALA A 87 -2.36 11.71 3.27
N THR A 88 -1.08 11.98 3.06
CA THR A 88 -0.43 13.21 3.52
C THR A 88 -1.08 14.42 2.87
N ARG A 89 -1.19 14.43 1.55
CA ARG A 89 -1.86 15.50 0.80
C ARG A 89 -3.32 15.67 1.23
N ALA A 90 -4.09 14.60 1.35
CA ALA A 90 -5.48 14.66 1.80
C ALA A 90 -5.62 15.17 3.24
N CYS A 91 -4.67 14.85 4.11
CA CYS A 91 -4.61 15.36 5.48
C CYS A 91 -4.36 16.87 5.51
N ASP A 92 -3.40 17.36 4.73
CA ASP A 92 -3.06 18.79 4.63
C ASP A 92 -4.19 19.61 4.02
N GLU A 93 -4.95 19.05 3.09
CA GLU A 93 -6.15 19.64 2.51
C GLU A 93 -7.40 19.54 3.43
N GLY A 94 -7.29 18.90 4.61
CA GLY A 94 -8.40 18.76 5.56
C GLY A 94 -9.48 17.76 5.14
N LEU A 95 -9.15 16.83 4.23
CA LEU A 95 -10.07 15.80 3.71
C LEU A 95 -10.17 14.55 4.58
N LEU A 96 -9.32 14.44 5.60
CA LEU A 96 -9.27 13.30 6.52
C LEU A 96 -9.48 13.75 7.97
N GLU A 97 -10.02 12.84 8.78
CA GLU A 97 -10.06 13.03 10.23
C GLU A 97 -8.68 12.77 10.84
N LYS A 98 -8.36 13.52 11.90
CA LYS A 98 -7.17 13.22 12.71
C LYS A 98 -7.42 11.99 13.55
N ILE A 99 -6.41 11.11 13.60
CA ILE A 99 -6.46 9.85 14.36
C ILE A 99 -5.60 10.00 15.62
N ASP A 100 -6.20 9.69 16.78
CA ASP A 100 -5.45 9.58 18.02
C ASP A 100 -4.64 8.26 18.03
N THR A 101 -3.39 8.37 17.62
CA THR A 101 -2.47 7.23 17.58
C THR A 101 -2.04 6.74 18.97
N SER A 102 -2.26 7.53 20.04
CA SER A 102 -1.99 7.11 21.43
C SER A 102 -2.94 6.02 21.91
N SER A 103 -4.13 5.96 21.30
CA SER A 103 -5.15 4.95 21.58
C SER A 103 -4.87 3.58 20.92
N LEU A 104 -3.86 3.47 20.06
CA LEU A 104 -3.51 2.21 19.42
C LEU A 104 -2.94 1.21 20.45
N PRO A 105 -3.29 -0.09 20.35
CA PRO A 105 -2.82 -1.08 21.30
C PRO A 105 -1.30 -1.24 21.24
N ALA A 106 -0.70 -1.48 22.42
CA ALA A 106 0.67 -1.97 22.49
C ALA A 106 0.78 -3.33 21.80
N SER A 107 2.01 -3.75 21.46
CA SER A 107 2.26 -5.11 20.99
C SER A 107 1.91 -6.16 22.05
N ALA A 108 1.81 -7.42 21.65
CA ALA A 108 1.61 -8.53 22.58
C ALA A 108 2.70 -8.63 23.68
N THR A 109 3.88 -8.07 23.44
CA THR A 109 5.00 -7.98 24.39
C THR A 109 5.03 -6.67 25.19
N GLY A 110 4.00 -5.82 25.07
CA GLY A 110 3.89 -4.56 25.82
C GLY A 110 4.61 -3.37 25.20
N THR A 111 5.22 -3.50 24.02
CA THR A 111 5.84 -2.37 23.32
C THR A 111 4.78 -1.40 22.85
N ALA A 112 4.90 -0.13 23.24
CA ALA A 112 3.97 0.93 22.83
C ALA A 112 3.90 1.05 21.30
N ALA A 113 2.72 1.36 20.74
CA ALA A 113 2.51 1.45 19.29
C ALA A 113 3.54 2.35 18.61
N LYS A 114 3.82 3.53 19.17
CA LYS A 114 4.80 4.47 18.61
C LYS A 114 6.21 3.87 18.43
N ALA A 115 6.62 2.94 19.29
CA ALA A 115 7.92 2.29 19.21
C ALA A 115 7.89 1.00 18.38
N ASP A 116 6.71 0.42 18.16
CA ASP A 116 6.52 -0.83 17.44
C ASP A 116 6.26 -0.64 15.94
N PHE A 117 5.64 0.49 15.56
CA PHE A 117 5.46 0.81 14.14
C PHE A 117 6.78 1.19 13.47
N LEU A 118 6.93 0.79 12.22
CA LEU A 118 8.05 1.22 11.37
C LEU A 118 7.98 2.73 11.11
N PRO A 119 9.11 3.39 10.81
CA PRO A 119 9.13 4.79 10.41
C PRO A 119 8.12 5.09 9.29
N GLY A 120 7.38 6.19 9.42
CA GLY A 120 6.30 6.56 8.49
C GLY A 120 4.97 5.84 8.72
N GLY A 121 4.92 4.81 9.57
CA GLY A 121 3.69 4.05 9.83
C GLY A 121 2.65 4.76 10.69
N LEU A 122 2.99 5.86 11.35
CA LEU A 122 2.07 6.66 12.14
C LEU A 122 2.17 8.13 11.75
N SER A 123 1.06 8.72 11.38
CA SER A 123 0.93 10.16 11.16
C SER A 123 -0.36 10.69 11.78
N GLN A 124 -0.66 11.98 11.58
CA GLN A 124 -1.89 12.59 12.14
C GLN A 124 -3.18 12.01 11.55
N CYS A 125 -3.17 11.53 10.30
CA CYS A 125 -4.38 11.12 9.59
C CYS A 125 -4.32 9.68 9.06
N ILE A 126 -3.18 8.98 9.21
CA ILE A 126 -3.01 7.62 8.69
C ILE A 126 -2.36 6.71 9.72
N VAL A 127 -2.82 5.47 9.78
CA VAL A 127 -2.16 4.37 10.51
C VAL A 127 -1.75 3.32 9.50
N GLY A 128 -0.46 3.14 9.34
CA GLY A 128 0.14 2.21 8.36
C GLY A 128 -0.30 0.76 8.60
N ASN A 129 -0.64 0.10 7.52
CA ASN A 129 -0.99 -1.32 7.55
C ASN A 129 0.09 -2.17 6.88
N VAL A 130 0.54 -1.80 5.67
CA VAL A 130 1.56 -2.54 4.94
C VAL A 130 2.63 -1.62 4.34
N ALA A 131 3.86 -2.15 4.31
CA ALA A 131 4.91 -1.66 3.43
C ALA A 131 4.93 -2.55 2.18
N TRP A 132 4.86 -1.92 1.04
CA TRP A 132 4.97 -2.57 -0.26
C TRP A 132 6.14 -1.98 -1.05
N SER A 133 6.49 -2.58 -2.16
CA SER A 133 7.52 -2.01 -3.03
C SER A 133 7.23 -2.32 -4.49
N THR A 134 7.92 -1.60 -5.36
CA THR A 134 8.21 -2.07 -6.70
C THR A 134 9.65 -2.55 -6.76
N MET A 135 9.89 -3.63 -7.47
CA MET A 135 11.21 -4.21 -7.69
C MET A 135 11.33 -4.72 -9.12
N ILE A 136 12.55 -5.09 -9.51
CA ILE A 136 12.76 -5.82 -10.76
C ILE A 136 12.62 -7.32 -10.51
N THR A 137 11.97 -7.99 -11.42
CA THR A 137 11.86 -9.45 -11.48
C THR A 137 12.31 -9.93 -12.87
N TYR A 138 12.65 -11.18 -12.98
CA TYR A 138 13.18 -11.75 -14.22
C TYR A 138 12.78 -13.21 -14.38
N ASN A 139 12.74 -13.68 -15.63
CA ASN A 139 12.61 -15.09 -15.93
C ASN A 139 14.00 -15.74 -15.87
N LYS A 140 14.21 -16.66 -14.92
CA LYS A 140 15.49 -17.37 -14.74
C LYS A 140 15.91 -18.13 -15.98
N SER A 141 14.94 -18.66 -16.73
CA SER A 141 15.22 -19.40 -17.96
C SER A 141 15.75 -18.53 -19.11
N ALA A 142 15.60 -17.20 -19.00
CA ALA A 142 16.10 -16.27 -20.03
C ALA A 142 17.62 -16.08 -20.00
N PHE A 143 18.29 -16.43 -18.88
CA PHE A 143 19.70 -16.11 -18.65
C PHE A 143 20.50 -17.36 -18.33
N LYS A 144 21.38 -17.79 -19.29
CA LYS A 144 22.21 -19.00 -19.14
C LYS A 144 23.51 -18.72 -18.38
N ASP A 145 24.03 -17.49 -18.48
CA ASP A 145 25.38 -17.13 -18.02
C ASP A 145 25.36 -16.36 -16.69
N GLY A 146 24.32 -16.57 -15.88
CA GLY A 146 24.15 -15.97 -14.57
C GLY A 146 22.91 -15.08 -14.44
N GLU A 147 22.41 -14.99 -13.24
CA GLU A 147 21.19 -14.22 -12.93
C GLU A 147 21.53 -12.72 -12.70
N PRO A 148 20.63 -11.78 -13.06
CA PRO A 148 20.80 -10.36 -12.73
C PRO A 148 20.77 -10.18 -11.20
N ALA A 149 21.65 -9.33 -10.67
CA ALA A 149 21.84 -9.13 -9.24
C ALA A 149 21.77 -7.66 -8.79
N ARG A 150 21.87 -6.70 -9.71
CA ARG A 150 21.87 -5.27 -9.43
C ARG A 150 20.90 -4.54 -10.33
N ILE A 151 20.39 -3.42 -9.88
CA ILE A 151 19.49 -2.58 -10.69
C ILE A 151 20.13 -2.14 -12.03
N ALA A 152 21.45 -1.97 -12.07
CA ALA A 152 22.17 -1.67 -13.28
C ALA A 152 22.03 -2.78 -14.37
N ASP A 153 21.83 -4.02 -13.95
CA ASP A 153 21.67 -5.17 -14.86
C ASP A 153 20.36 -5.08 -15.66
N PHE A 154 19.35 -4.40 -15.13
CA PHE A 154 18.12 -4.11 -15.86
C PHE A 154 18.36 -3.22 -17.10
N PHE A 155 19.37 -2.36 -17.04
CA PHE A 155 19.76 -1.44 -18.13
C PHE A 155 20.83 -2.03 -19.06
N ASP A 156 21.43 -3.17 -18.72
CA ASP A 156 22.45 -3.82 -19.53
C ASP A 156 21.83 -4.83 -20.51
N LEU A 157 21.42 -4.34 -21.69
CA LEU A 157 20.82 -5.18 -22.74
C LEU A 157 21.84 -6.13 -23.42
N LYS A 158 23.15 -5.89 -23.23
CA LYS A 158 24.20 -6.74 -23.82
C LYS A 158 24.42 -7.99 -22.98
N ARG A 159 24.59 -7.82 -21.66
CA ARG A 159 24.79 -8.92 -20.73
C ARG A 159 23.50 -9.68 -20.45
N PHE A 160 22.40 -8.98 -20.35
CA PHE A 160 21.07 -9.54 -20.09
C PHE A 160 20.13 -9.21 -21.24
N PRO A 161 20.16 -9.97 -22.34
CA PRO A 161 19.37 -9.66 -23.54
C PRO A 161 17.87 -9.83 -23.33
N GLY A 162 17.07 -9.25 -24.23
CA GLY A 162 15.62 -9.32 -24.24
C GLY A 162 14.95 -8.01 -23.84
N LYS A 163 13.62 -7.94 -24.04
CA LYS A 163 12.82 -6.76 -23.70
C LYS A 163 12.66 -6.58 -22.18
N ARG A 164 12.32 -5.36 -21.80
CA ARG A 164 12.09 -4.92 -20.43
C ARG A 164 10.63 -4.55 -20.24
N GLY A 165 9.96 -5.08 -19.22
CA GLY A 165 8.68 -4.58 -18.77
C GLY A 165 8.89 -3.41 -17.80
N LEU A 166 8.19 -2.30 -18.00
CA LEU A 166 8.25 -1.19 -17.06
C LEU A 166 6.86 -0.59 -16.86
N ARG A 167 6.53 -0.24 -15.60
CA ARG A 167 5.28 0.45 -15.34
C ARG A 167 5.27 1.80 -16.05
N LYS A 168 4.15 2.15 -16.67
CA LYS A 168 3.96 3.44 -17.32
C LYS A 168 3.74 4.56 -16.29
N SER A 169 4.78 4.79 -15.49
CA SER A 169 4.80 5.75 -14.39
C SER A 169 6.21 6.27 -14.21
N PRO A 170 6.40 7.56 -13.87
CA PRO A 170 7.72 8.10 -13.53
C PRO A 170 8.25 7.53 -12.21
N GLU A 171 7.39 7.25 -11.22
CA GLU A 171 7.78 6.63 -9.94
C GLU A 171 8.31 5.22 -10.19
N GLY A 172 9.44 4.91 -9.61
CA GLY A 172 10.23 3.71 -9.84
C GLY A 172 11.16 3.84 -11.03
N ALA A 173 10.66 4.29 -12.19
CA ALA A 173 11.47 4.40 -13.41
C ALA A 173 12.61 5.42 -13.27
N LEU A 174 12.33 6.61 -12.71
CA LEU A 174 13.32 7.68 -12.54
C LEU A 174 14.35 7.34 -11.46
N GLU A 175 13.90 6.74 -10.35
CA GLU A 175 14.76 6.29 -9.27
C GLU A 175 15.74 5.21 -9.78
N TRP A 176 15.25 4.20 -10.47
CA TRP A 176 16.10 3.13 -11.03
C TRP A 176 17.06 3.64 -12.08
N ALA A 177 16.65 4.59 -12.90
CA ALA A 177 17.54 5.21 -13.88
C ALA A 177 18.74 5.87 -13.20
N LEU A 178 18.52 6.64 -12.14
CA LEU A 178 19.61 7.29 -11.39
C LEU A 178 20.48 6.29 -10.63
N LEU A 179 19.88 5.29 -9.98
CA LEU A 179 20.64 4.21 -9.34
C LEU A 179 21.55 3.48 -10.34
N ALA A 180 20.99 3.10 -11.49
CA ALA A 180 21.74 2.42 -12.55
C ALA A 180 22.80 3.32 -13.21
N ASP A 181 22.69 4.63 -13.07
CA ASP A 181 23.68 5.61 -13.50
C ASP A 181 24.67 6.00 -12.39
N GLY A 182 24.67 5.26 -11.26
CA GLY A 182 25.64 5.37 -10.18
C GLY A 182 25.32 6.41 -9.12
N VAL A 183 24.11 6.95 -9.06
CA VAL A 183 23.67 7.83 -7.95
C VAL A 183 23.40 6.95 -6.73
N PRO A 184 23.99 7.24 -5.55
CA PRO A 184 23.67 6.52 -4.32
C PRO A 184 22.19 6.62 -3.95
N ALA A 185 21.60 5.56 -3.39
CA ALA A 185 20.18 5.53 -3.00
C ALA A 185 19.76 6.72 -2.12
N ALA A 186 20.63 7.13 -1.18
CA ALA A 186 20.37 8.27 -0.29
C ALA A 186 20.32 9.64 -1.00
N ASP A 187 20.86 9.75 -2.22
CA ASP A 187 20.93 11.01 -2.95
C ASP A 187 19.96 11.09 -4.14
N VAL A 188 19.23 9.99 -4.42
CA VAL A 188 18.34 9.92 -5.58
C VAL A 188 17.35 11.08 -5.63
N TYR A 189 16.64 11.39 -4.57
CA TYR A 189 15.67 12.47 -4.55
C TYR A 189 16.30 13.87 -4.57
N LYS A 190 17.50 14.05 -4.01
CA LYS A 190 18.23 15.31 -4.15
C LYS A 190 18.58 15.58 -5.61
N VAL A 191 18.98 14.53 -6.34
CA VAL A 191 19.32 14.62 -7.76
C VAL A 191 18.05 14.83 -8.58
N LEU A 192 16.98 14.07 -8.35
CA LEU A 192 15.70 14.21 -9.06
C LEU A 192 15.07 15.60 -8.91
N ALA A 193 15.29 16.27 -7.78
CA ALA A 193 14.78 17.62 -7.54
C ALA A 193 15.47 18.69 -8.41
N THR A 194 16.52 18.34 -9.16
CA THR A 194 17.24 19.28 -10.03
C THR A 194 16.91 19.03 -11.51
N PRO A 195 16.83 20.08 -12.35
CA PRO A 195 16.63 19.92 -13.79
C PRO A 195 17.67 19.01 -14.47
N ASP A 196 18.93 19.11 -14.07
CA ASP A 196 20.02 18.29 -14.63
C ASP A 196 19.92 16.83 -14.18
N GLY A 197 19.53 16.59 -12.94
CA GLY A 197 19.29 15.23 -12.43
C GLY A 197 18.11 14.56 -13.12
N LEU A 198 17.03 15.28 -13.34
CA LEU A 198 15.89 14.77 -14.10
C LEU A 198 16.27 14.45 -15.55
N LYS A 199 17.00 15.35 -16.23
CA LYS A 199 17.54 15.10 -17.56
C LYS A 199 18.46 13.87 -17.59
N ARG A 200 19.29 13.68 -16.56
CA ARG A 200 20.16 12.52 -16.39
C ARG A 200 19.34 11.22 -16.29
N ALA A 201 18.25 11.22 -15.51
CA ALA A 201 17.37 10.08 -15.38
C ALA A 201 16.72 9.69 -16.71
N PHE A 202 16.15 10.65 -17.45
CA PHE A 202 15.58 10.41 -18.78
C PHE A 202 16.64 9.89 -19.78
N LYS A 203 17.83 10.49 -19.81
CA LYS A 203 18.93 10.02 -20.67
C LYS A 203 19.30 8.56 -20.38
N LYS A 204 19.24 8.13 -19.13
CA LYS A 204 19.48 6.73 -18.76
C LYS A 204 18.34 5.83 -19.26
N LEU A 205 17.08 6.27 -19.11
CA LEU A 205 15.92 5.53 -19.65
C LEU A 205 15.97 5.41 -21.17
N ASP A 206 16.48 6.43 -21.89
CA ASP A 206 16.65 6.38 -23.34
C ASP A 206 17.50 5.20 -23.80
N THR A 207 18.46 4.75 -22.99
CA THR A 207 19.35 3.62 -23.34
C THR A 207 18.59 2.30 -23.51
N ILE A 208 17.38 2.18 -22.96
CA ILE A 208 16.57 0.96 -23.05
C ILE A 208 15.18 1.22 -23.64
N LYS A 209 14.83 2.47 -23.96
CA LYS A 209 13.47 2.89 -24.34
C LYS A 209 12.86 2.04 -25.46
N SER A 210 13.62 1.79 -26.51
CA SER A 210 13.18 0.95 -27.67
C SER A 210 12.92 -0.51 -27.32
N SER A 211 13.39 -0.98 -26.16
CA SER A 211 13.24 -2.35 -25.68
C SER A 211 12.19 -2.48 -24.57
N ILE A 212 11.46 -1.38 -24.27
CA ILE A 212 10.46 -1.40 -23.17
C ILE A 212 9.09 -1.83 -23.69
N VAL A 213 8.46 -2.74 -22.96
CA VAL A 213 7.04 -3.07 -22.98
C VAL A 213 6.40 -2.41 -21.77
N TRP A 214 5.52 -1.43 -22.03
CA TRP A 214 4.86 -0.68 -20.96
C TRP A 214 3.66 -1.43 -20.41
N TRP A 215 3.52 -1.46 -19.08
CA TRP A 215 2.36 -2.03 -18.42
C TRP A 215 1.72 -1.01 -17.45
N GLU A 216 0.42 -1.18 -17.20
CA GLU A 216 -0.36 -0.29 -16.32
C GLU A 216 -1.00 -1.07 -15.16
N ALA A 217 -1.48 -2.29 -15.41
CA ALA A 217 -2.11 -3.12 -14.38
C ALA A 217 -1.12 -4.10 -13.74
N GLY A 218 -1.11 -4.17 -12.40
CA GLY A 218 -0.15 -5.00 -11.64
C GLY A 218 -0.24 -6.52 -11.89
N ALA A 219 -1.26 -7.00 -12.60
CA ALA A 219 -1.37 -8.39 -13.02
C ALA A 219 -0.58 -8.69 -14.33
N GLN A 220 -0.18 -7.66 -15.09
CA GLN A 220 0.51 -7.83 -16.37
C GLN A 220 1.95 -8.34 -16.25
N PRO A 221 2.81 -7.87 -15.30
CA PRO A 221 4.20 -8.29 -15.23
C PRO A 221 4.44 -9.81 -15.15
N PRO A 222 3.74 -10.58 -14.29
CA PRO A 222 3.90 -12.03 -14.25
C PRO A 222 3.54 -12.69 -15.59
N GLN A 223 2.52 -12.17 -16.30
CA GLN A 223 2.10 -12.68 -17.59
C GLN A 223 3.14 -12.39 -18.67
N LEU A 224 3.64 -11.14 -18.76
CA LEU A 224 4.68 -10.76 -19.72
C LEU A 224 5.94 -11.63 -19.58
N LEU A 225 6.32 -12.00 -18.34
CA LEU A 225 7.41 -12.93 -18.09
C LEU A 225 7.08 -14.37 -18.48
N ALA A 226 5.87 -14.83 -18.20
CA ALA A 226 5.43 -16.19 -18.50
C ALA A 226 5.36 -16.45 -20.01
N ASP A 227 4.89 -15.46 -20.77
CA ASP A 227 4.77 -15.51 -22.22
C ASP A 227 6.10 -15.26 -22.93
N GLY A 228 7.16 -14.89 -22.20
CA GLY A 228 8.48 -14.58 -22.76
C GLY A 228 8.52 -13.27 -23.56
N GLU A 229 7.50 -12.41 -23.41
CA GLU A 229 7.49 -11.09 -24.06
C GLU A 229 8.58 -10.18 -23.50
N VAL A 230 8.93 -10.35 -22.23
CA VAL A 230 10.03 -9.66 -21.57
C VAL A 230 10.91 -10.65 -20.79
N SER A 231 12.20 -10.36 -20.72
CA SER A 231 13.13 -11.14 -19.89
C SER A 231 13.23 -10.63 -18.45
N MET A 232 13.02 -9.33 -18.26
CA MET A 232 12.99 -8.64 -16.96
C MET A 232 11.84 -7.63 -16.95
N THR A 233 11.24 -7.40 -15.78
CA THR A 233 10.19 -6.38 -15.63
C THR A 233 10.16 -5.79 -14.23
N SER A 234 9.73 -4.53 -14.12
CA SER A 234 9.25 -4.02 -12.84
C SER A 234 7.98 -4.76 -12.42
N ALA A 235 7.81 -5.02 -11.14
CA ALA A 235 6.64 -5.72 -10.62
C ALA A 235 6.44 -5.46 -9.13
N TYR A 236 5.26 -5.84 -8.64
CA TYR A 236 4.96 -5.89 -7.22
C TYR A 236 5.35 -7.26 -6.66
N PRO A 237 6.16 -7.32 -5.56
CA PRO A 237 6.66 -8.58 -5.01
C PRO A 237 5.58 -9.61 -4.69
N ASN A 238 4.43 -9.17 -4.17
CA ASN A 238 3.32 -10.06 -3.86
C ASN A 238 2.75 -10.80 -5.08
N ARG A 239 2.72 -10.15 -6.25
CA ARG A 239 2.28 -10.78 -7.50
C ARG A 239 3.30 -11.82 -7.99
N ILE A 240 4.58 -11.51 -7.85
CA ILE A 240 5.64 -12.44 -8.20
C ILE A 240 5.72 -13.59 -7.19
N TYR A 241 5.50 -13.32 -5.90
CA TYR A 241 5.37 -14.36 -4.88
C TYR A 241 4.30 -15.40 -5.25
N THR A 242 3.11 -14.95 -5.63
CA THR A 242 2.04 -15.85 -6.08
C THR A 242 2.51 -16.69 -7.29
N ALA A 243 3.06 -16.07 -8.31
CA ALA A 243 3.55 -16.77 -9.50
C ALA A 243 4.63 -17.81 -9.18
N VAL A 244 5.58 -17.47 -8.29
CA VAL A 244 6.69 -18.37 -7.93
C VAL A 244 6.26 -19.48 -6.98
N VAL A 245 5.49 -19.13 -5.93
CA VAL A 245 5.20 -20.09 -4.86
C VAL A 245 3.98 -20.94 -5.17
N GLN A 246 2.91 -20.34 -5.74
CA GLN A 246 1.68 -21.05 -6.07
C GLN A 246 1.74 -21.67 -7.48
N ASP A 247 2.10 -20.86 -8.50
CA ASP A 247 2.07 -21.28 -9.90
C ASP A 247 3.39 -21.92 -10.38
N LYS A 248 4.42 -22.00 -9.49
CA LYS A 248 5.73 -22.63 -9.75
C LYS A 248 6.47 -22.03 -10.95
N LYS A 249 6.26 -20.75 -11.25
CA LYS A 249 6.94 -20.06 -12.33
C LYS A 249 8.44 -19.83 -11.98
N PRO A 250 9.36 -19.97 -12.96
CA PRO A 250 10.80 -19.81 -12.75
C PRO A 250 11.22 -18.33 -12.70
N PHE A 251 10.60 -17.53 -11.83
CA PHE A 251 10.94 -16.12 -11.72
C PHE A 251 11.88 -15.86 -10.55
N GLY A 252 12.77 -14.89 -10.74
CA GLY A 252 13.70 -14.40 -9.74
C GLY A 252 13.28 -13.02 -9.21
N PHE A 253 13.69 -12.73 -7.98
CA PHE A 253 13.50 -11.44 -7.33
C PHE A 253 14.82 -10.68 -7.33
N LEU A 254 14.85 -9.49 -7.89
CA LEU A 254 15.98 -8.59 -7.81
C LEU A 254 15.61 -7.47 -6.84
N TRP A 255 16.02 -7.62 -5.58
CA TRP A 255 15.70 -6.69 -4.50
C TRP A 255 16.58 -5.44 -4.50
N ASP A 256 17.74 -5.49 -5.14
CA ASP A 256 18.66 -4.36 -5.24
C ASP A 256 17.95 -3.15 -5.87
N GLY A 257 17.86 -2.07 -5.12
CA GLY A 257 17.20 -0.85 -5.57
C GLY A 257 15.67 -0.91 -5.56
N GLN A 258 15.03 -1.82 -4.80
CA GLN A 258 13.58 -1.78 -4.64
C GLN A 258 13.13 -0.39 -4.16
N VAL A 259 12.01 0.09 -4.68
CA VAL A 259 11.39 1.35 -4.27
C VAL A 259 10.22 1.04 -3.36
N LYS A 260 10.37 1.37 -2.06
CA LYS A 260 9.40 1.03 -1.01
C LYS A 260 8.42 2.15 -0.77
N ASN A 261 7.19 1.77 -0.51
CA ASN A 261 6.09 2.66 -0.20
C ASN A 261 5.28 2.13 0.99
N ILE A 262 4.45 2.96 1.57
CA ILE A 262 3.57 2.62 2.70
C ILE A 262 2.12 2.86 2.30
N GLU A 263 1.27 1.94 2.68
CA GLU A 263 -0.18 2.11 2.73
C GLU A 263 -0.67 2.13 4.15
N GLY A 264 -1.83 2.72 4.36
CA GLY A 264 -2.44 2.76 5.66
C GLY A 264 -3.90 3.17 5.62
N TYR A 265 -4.54 3.01 6.75
CA TYR A 265 -5.94 3.33 6.95
C TYR A 265 -6.10 4.78 7.38
N ALA A 266 -6.95 5.50 6.68
CA ALA A 266 -7.37 6.86 6.98
C ALA A 266 -8.89 6.92 7.18
N ILE A 267 -9.38 7.93 7.90
CA ILE A 267 -10.82 8.17 8.12
C ILE A 267 -11.21 9.39 7.29
N VAL A 268 -12.23 9.25 6.45
CA VAL A 268 -12.70 10.34 5.59
C VAL A 268 -13.37 11.43 6.46
N LYS A 269 -13.02 12.70 6.20
CA LYS A 269 -13.61 13.86 6.90
C LYS A 269 -15.11 13.91 6.71
N GLY A 270 -15.86 14.04 7.82
CA GLY A 270 -17.32 14.06 7.79
C GLY A 270 -17.98 12.66 7.79
N SER A 271 -17.20 11.59 7.97
CA SER A 271 -17.76 10.26 8.28
C SER A 271 -18.70 10.33 9.48
N ARG A 272 -19.83 9.64 9.40
CA ARG A 272 -20.80 9.54 10.51
C ARG A 272 -20.42 8.44 11.51
N ASN A 273 -19.42 7.63 11.17
CA ASN A 273 -19.02 6.43 11.90
C ASN A 273 -17.60 6.53 12.47
N VAL A 274 -17.08 7.73 12.76
CA VAL A 274 -15.69 7.97 13.20
C VAL A 274 -15.26 7.04 14.34
N LYS A 275 -16.13 6.84 15.35
CA LYS A 275 -15.80 5.95 16.47
C LYS A 275 -15.59 4.48 16.00
N ALA A 276 -16.52 3.97 15.21
CA ALA A 276 -16.40 2.60 14.65
C ALA A 276 -15.21 2.47 13.70
N ALA A 277 -14.90 3.51 12.92
CA ALA A 277 -13.73 3.58 12.07
C ALA A 277 -12.42 3.52 12.88
N GLN A 278 -12.32 4.24 13.98
CA GLN A 278 -11.17 4.17 14.90
C GLN A 278 -11.04 2.78 15.53
N GLU A 279 -12.14 2.16 15.95
CA GLU A 279 -12.13 0.80 16.50
C GLU A 279 -11.69 -0.23 15.44
N PHE A 280 -12.15 -0.08 14.18
CA PHE A 280 -11.71 -0.91 13.06
C PHE A 280 -10.20 -0.75 12.81
N ILE A 281 -9.69 0.48 12.74
CA ILE A 281 -8.26 0.76 12.54
C ILE A 281 -7.43 0.15 13.68
N ARG A 282 -7.85 0.35 14.94
CA ARG A 282 -7.17 -0.24 16.10
C ARG A 282 -7.09 -1.78 16.03
N TYR A 283 -8.16 -2.42 15.60
CA TYR A 283 -8.22 -3.87 15.44
C TYR A 283 -7.33 -4.33 14.27
N SER A 284 -7.52 -3.73 13.10
CA SER A 284 -6.88 -4.13 11.84
C SER A 284 -5.39 -3.84 11.82
N THR A 285 -4.91 -2.94 12.68
CA THR A 285 -3.48 -2.63 12.85
C THR A 285 -2.88 -3.21 14.13
N SER A 286 -3.56 -4.19 14.77
CA SER A 286 -2.95 -4.97 15.85
C SER A 286 -1.82 -5.86 15.34
N THR A 287 -0.95 -6.30 16.26
CA THR A 287 0.18 -7.19 15.94
C THR A 287 -0.27 -8.42 15.15
N GLU A 288 -1.32 -9.08 15.60
CA GLU A 288 -1.82 -10.33 15.03
C GLU A 288 -2.52 -10.09 13.68
N ALA A 289 -3.29 -9.00 13.54
CA ALA A 289 -4.00 -8.69 12.29
C ALA A 289 -3.02 -8.38 11.16
N LEU A 290 -2.01 -7.54 11.43
CA LEU A 290 -0.97 -7.22 10.44
C LEU A 290 -0.09 -8.42 10.10
N ALA A 291 0.22 -9.30 11.05
CA ALA A 291 0.97 -10.52 10.77
C ALA A 291 0.20 -11.47 9.85
N LYS A 292 -1.12 -11.63 10.08
CA LYS A 292 -1.99 -12.44 9.21
C LYS A 292 -2.09 -11.83 7.81
N LEU A 293 -2.26 -10.51 7.70
CA LEU A 293 -2.31 -9.82 6.41
C LEU A 293 -0.99 -9.99 5.65
N ALA A 294 0.15 -9.80 6.32
CA ALA A 294 1.47 -10.00 5.73
C ALA A 294 1.69 -11.44 5.25
N SER A 295 1.30 -12.44 6.05
CA SER A 295 1.39 -13.85 5.67
C SER A 295 0.50 -14.20 4.46
N ALA A 296 -0.67 -13.57 4.34
CA ALA A 296 -1.59 -13.79 3.23
C ALA A 296 -1.17 -13.07 1.92
N THR A 297 -0.44 -11.96 2.02
CA THR A 297 -0.17 -11.08 0.88
C THR A 297 1.31 -11.01 0.48
N ALA A 298 2.23 -11.49 1.31
CA ALA A 298 3.68 -11.26 1.18
C ALA A 298 4.05 -9.76 1.11
N LEU A 299 3.29 -8.89 1.81
CA LEU A 299 3.60 -7.48 2.02
C LEU A 299 4.18 -7.29 3.43
N GLY A 300 5.05 -6.29 3.59
CA GLY A 300 5.69 -6.03 4.88
C GLY A 300 4.67 -5.48 5.89
N PRO A 301 4.52 -6.06 7.08
CA PRO A 301 3.66 -5.48 8.11
C PRO A 301 4.29 -4.21 8.67
N MET A 302 3.47 -3.21 8.98
CA MET A 302 3.96 -1.94 9.53
C MET A 302 4.32 -1.97 11.01
N ARG A 303 4.19 -3.13 11.69
CA ARG A 303 4.68 -3.34 13.06
C ARG A 303 5.86 -4.30 13.10
N GLN A 304 6.90 -3.96 13.87
CA GLN A 304 8.06 -4.83 14.10
C GLN A 304 7.65 -6.13 14.81
N SER A 305 6.70 -6.04 15.76
CA SER A 305 6.15 -7.20 16.45
C SER A 305 5.40 -8.15 15.51
N SER A 306 4.71 -7.62 14.50
CA SER A 306 4.01 -8.41 13.49
C SER A 306 4.97 -9.19 12.60
N ALA A 307 6.10 -8.58 12.22
CA ALA A 307 7.10 -9.23 11.36
C ALA A 307 7.62 -10.55 11.95
N LYS A 308 7.69 -10.65 13.30
CA LYS A 308 8.10 -11.85 14.02
C LYS A 308 7.08 -12.99 14.00
N LEU A 309 5.83 -12.70 13.64
CA LEU A 309 4.73 -13.65 13.57
C LEU A 309 4.36 -14.05 12.14
N VAL A 310 5.03 -13.49 11.13
CA VAL A 310 4.81 -13.87 9.73
C VAL A 310 5.34 -15.29 9.51
N ASP A 311 4.59 -16.08 8.71
CA ASP A 311 5.03 -17.41 8.29
C ASP A 311 6.44 -17.35 7.68
N GLU A 312 7.36 -18.17 8.17
CA GLU A 312 8.77 -18.21 7.71
C GLU A 312 8.91 -18.44 6.21
N LYS A 313 7.97 -19.20 5.60
CA LYS A 313 7.95 -19.43 4.15
C LYS A 313 7.66 -18.16 3.36
N VAL A 314 7.01 -17.18 3.99
CA VAL A 314 6.65 -15.89 3.39
C VAL A 314 7.68 -14.82 3.75
N ALA A 315 8.22 -14.86 4.97
CA ALA A 315 9.05 -13.81 5.56
C ALA A 315 10.20 -13.34 4.63
N ARG A 316 10.90 -14.27 3.98
CA ARG A 316 12.00 -13.96 3.03
C ARG A 316 11.56 -13.21 1.76
N TYR A 317 10.27 -13.19 1.46
CA TYR A 317 9.71 -12.48 0.29
C TYR A 317 9.13 -11.10 0.67
N LEU A 318 9.22 -10.70 1.92
CA LEU A 318 8.72 -9.40 2.35
C LEU A 318 9.63 -8.28 1.84
N PRO A 319 9.07 -7.17 1.36
CA PRO A 319 9.84 -5.97 1.05
C PRO A 319 10.65 -5.46 2.24
N THR A 320 10.20 -5.75 3.47
CA THR A 320 10.83 -5.31 4.71
C THR A 320 11.80 -6.32 5.31
N ALA A 321 12.00 -7.50 4.68
CA ALA A 321 12.97 -8.47 5.16
C ALA A 321 14.40 -7.87 5.14
N PRO A 322 15.23 -8.10 6.16
CA PRO A 322 16.55 -7.48 6.27
C PRO A 322 17.45 -7.73 5.05
N GLU A 323 17.43 -8.93 4.50
CA GLU A 323 18.19 -9.33 3.32
C GLU A 323 17.76 -8.61 2.04
N ASN A 324 16.52 -8.10 2.00
CA ASN A 324 15.94 -7.42 0.85
C ASN A 324 16.17 -5.89 0.86
N GLN A 325 16.87 -5.35 1.89
CA GLN A 325 17.03 -3.90 2.07
C GLN A 325 18.23 -3.31 1.33
N LYS A 326 19.02 -4.10 0.61
CA LYS A 326 20.22 -3.61 -0.09
C LYS A 326 19.85 -2.56 -1.13
N ASN A 327 20.41 -1.36 -1.01
CA ASN A 327 20.13 -0.19 -1.86
C ASN A 327 18.64 0.14 -2.02
N ALA A 328 17.80 -0.31 -1.09
CA ALA A 328 16.38 0.01 -1.12
C ALA A 328 16.18 1.53 -0.97
N ILE A 329 15.22 2.07 -1.71
CA ILE A 329 14.79 3.46 -1.62
C ILE A 329 13.45 3.50 -0.91
N ASP A 330 13.34 4.28 0.16
CA ASP A 330 12.04 4.69 0.68
C ASP A 330 11.52 5.84 -0.19
N VAL A 331 10.29 5.72 -0.70
CA VAL A 331 9.65 6.79 -1.45
C VAL A 331 9.65 8.07 -0.61
N ASN A 332 10.19 9.15 -1.17
CA ASN A 332 10.11 10.45 -0.54
C ASN A 332 8.71 11.04 -0.75
N VAL A 333 7.89 10.89 0.28
CA VAL A 333 6.48 11.30 0.26
C VAL A 333 6.31 12.79 -0.06
N ALA A 334 7.13 13.65 0.56
CA ALA A 334 7.08 15.10 0.31
C ALA A 334 7.46 15.42 -1.14
N PHE A 335 8.54 14.82 -1.65
CA PHE A 335 8.95 15.00 -3.05
C PHE A 335 7.83 14.64 -4.02
N TRP A 336 7.20 13.46 -3.86
CA TRP A 336 6.15 13.04 -4.76
C TRP A 336 4.85 13.82 -4.56
N ALA A 337 4.53 14.27 -3.33
CA ALA A 337 3.39 15.15 -3.10
C ALA A 337 3.52 16.48 -3.86
N ASP A 338 4.75 17.02 -3.92
CA ASP A 338 5.02 18.32 -4.55
C ASP A 338 5.23 18.22 -6.07
N HIS A 339 5.77 17.10 -6.58
CA HIS A 339 6.27 17.01 -7.96
C HIS A 339 5.52 16.01 -8.85
N ALA A 340 4.58 15.22 -8.33
CA ALA A 340 3.94 14.13 -9.08
C ALA A 340 3.30 14.61 -10.39
N ASP A 341 2.54 15.71 -10.37
CA ASP A 341 1.81 16.20 -11.54
C ASP A 341 2.79 16.66 -12.65
N ASP A 342 3.82 17.41 -12.29
CA ASP A 342 4.87 17.88 -13.22
C ASP A 342 5.67 16.71 -13.81
N LEU A 343 6.06 15.75 -12.96
CA LEU A 343 6.82 14.58 -13.40
C LEU A 343 5.98 13.65 -14.29
N ASN A 344 4.70 13.46 -13.99
CA ASN A 344 3.79 12.70 -14.85
C ASN A 344 3.64 13.36 -16.23
N GLN A 345 3.51 14.69 -16.28
CA GLN A 345 3.45 15.44 -17.53
C GLN A 345 4.75 15.28 -18.34
N LYS A 346 5.91 15.50 -17.72
CA LYS A 346 7.22 15.36 -18.36
C LYS A 346 7.48 13.94 -18.86
N PHE A 347 7.10 12.95 -18.05
CA PHE A 347 7.21 11.55 -18.41
C PHE A 347 6.31 11.19 -19.61
N SER A 348 5.08 11.71 -19.66
CA SER A 348 4.16 11.52 -20.77
C SER A 348 4.70 12.15 -22.07
N VAL A 349 5.29 13.36 -21.99
CA VAL A 349 5.95 14.00 -23.13
C VAL A 349 7.15 13.15 -23.59
N TRP A 350 7.99 12.70 -22.67
CA TRP A 350 9.13 11.83 -22.98
C TRP A 350 8.69 10.51 -23.62
N LEU A 351 7.61 9.88 -23.17
CA LEU A 351 7.06 8.67 -23.79
C LEU A 351 6.71 8.88 -25.27
N GLY A 352 6.14 10.04 -25.61
CA GLY A 352 5.75 10.39 -26.99
C GLY A 352 6.91 10.74 -27.93
N GLN A 353 8.11 10.99 -27.40
CA GLN A 353 9.31 11.25 -28.22
C GLN A 353 9.80 9.94 -28.85
N LYS A 354 10.19 9.99 -30.13
CA LYS A 354 10.76 8.83 -30.86
C LYS A 354 12.24 8.64 -30.53
#